data_a9aa0c3f5fc9b4393ee0d54e6c3a5fda
#
_entry.id   a9aa0c3f5fc9b4393ee0d54e6c3a5fda
#
_cell.length_a   1.000
_cell.length_b   1.000
_cell.length_c   1.000
_cell.angle_alpha   90.00
_cell.angle_beta   90.00
_cell.angle_gamma   90.00
#
_symmetry.space_group_name_H-M   'P 1'
#
loop_
_entity.id
_entity.type
_entity.pdbx_description
1 polymer ?
#
loop_
_entity_poly.entity_id
_entity_poly.type
_entity_poly.pdbx_seq_one_letter_code
_entity_poly.pdbx_strand_id
1 'polypeptide(L)'
;MKKLLCSALLLAMTLAAQAEVKLPKIFGDNMVLQQQTECNLWGTADANKVVKVRASWNGKTYKTQADAQGKWAMKIETPQAGGPYELSLSDGKELKLHNILIGEVWICSGQSNMEMPMKGFKAQPVAGTPEELMLCKDQQLRLFTVQRNAQLHPVDTVAGDWKEADAASVREFSAAAYYYGKTLRQSLGVPVGLIVTSWGGSACEAWINGNLIKSDWLKAFPKLHTPWNEADVKKYQQRCPSALYNGMLHPLIGYTMKGVIWYQGEDNCNRYATYADQMQTLVNSWRKEWKRGFFRSIIVRLHPTIIV
;
A
#
# COMPACT_ATOMS: atom_id res chain seq x y z
N MET A 1 -21.12 73.37 -4.36
CA MET A 1 -20.42 72.29 -3.67
C MET A 1 -20.83 70.95 -4.29
N LYS A 2 -20.00 70.45 -5.21
CA LYS A 2 -20.27 69.21 -5.89
C LYS A 2 -19.58 68.07 -5.13
N LYS A 3 -20.36 67.12 -4.57
CA LYS A 3 -19.84 65.91 -3.93
C LYS A 3 -19.54 64.89 -5.04
N LEU A 4 -18.24 64.60 -5.27
CA LEU A 4 -17.81 63.45 -6.06
C LEU A 4 -18.01 62.18 -5.23
N LEU A 5 -18.88 61.29 -5.66
CA LEU A 5 -18.91 59.90 -5.23
C LEU A 5 -17.87 59.11 -6.03
N CYS A 6 -16.77 58.75 -5.37
CA CYS A 6 -15.88 57.73 -5.89
C CYS A 6 -16.42 56.34 -5.55
N SER A 7 -17.00 55.65 -6.52
CA SER A 7 -17.33 54.24 -6.42
C SER A 7 -16.08 53.43 -6.67
N ALA A 8 -15.45 52.94 -5.60
CA ALA A 8 -14.36 51.95 -5.70
C ALA A 8 -14.99 50.59 -6.01
N LEU A 9 -14.86 50.16 -7.27
CA LEU A 9 -15.18 48.82 -7.68
C LEU A 9 -14.06 47.89 -7.22
N LEU A 10 -14.24 47.23 -6.07
CA LEU A 10 -13.37 46.14 -5.64
C LEU A 10 -13.58 44.95 -6.58
N LEU A 11 -12.71 44.81 -7.57
CA LEU A 11 -12.57 43.62 -8.38
C LEU A 11 -11.91 42.52 -7.53
N ALA A 12 -12.71 41.74 -6.82
CA ALA A 12 -12.22 40.52 -6.17
C ALA A 12 -11.79 39.55 -7.27
N MET A 13 -10.53 39.58 -7.65
CA MET A 13 -9.89 38.49 -8.39
C MET A 13 -9.85 37.29 -7.44
N THR A 14 -10.85 36.44 -7.51
CA THR A 14 -10.73 35.08 -7.01
C THR A 14 -9.66 34.40 -7.85
N LEU A 15 -8.43 34.31 -7.33
CA LEU A 15 -7.48 33.32 -7.81
C LEU A 15 -8.17 31.97 -7.59
N ALA A 16 -8.81 31.46 -8.63
CA ALA A 16 -9.19 30.06 -8.67
C ALA A 16 -7.86 29.30 -8.57
N ALA A 17 -7.54 28.83 -7.36
CA ALA A 17 -6.51 27.82 -7.21
C ALA A 17 -6.92 26.69 -8.13
N GLN A 18 -6.23 26.54 -9.27
CA GLN A 18 -6.44 25.41 -10.17
C GLN A 18 -6.03 24.17 -9.38
N ALA A 19 -7.02 23.50 -8.81
CA ALA A 19 -6.77 22.25 -8.15
C ALA A 19 -6.29 21.26 -9.23
N GLU A 20 -5.33 20.48 -8.83
CA GLU A 20 -4.70 19.45 -9.64
C GLU A 20 -5.16 18.11 -9.13
N VAL A 21 -5.37 17.15 -10.02
CA VAL A 21 -5.60 15.76 -9.63
C VAL A 21 -4.52 15.31 -8.64
N LYS A 22 -4.93 14.85 -7.46
CA LYS A 22 -4.03 14.30 -6.44
C LYS A 22 -4.26 12.81 -6.31
N LEU A 23 -3.18 12.05 -6.25
CA LEU A 23 -3.18 10.60 -6.09
C LEU A 23 -2.59 10.20 -4.74
N PRO A 24 -3.11 9.13 -4.11
CA PRO A 24 -2.37 8.45 -3.05
C PRO A 24 -0.97 8.03 -3.52
N LYS A 25 0.00 8.05 -2.63
CA LYS A 25 1.41 7.78 -2.95
C LYS A 25 1.69 6.41 -3.56
N ILE A 26 0.76 5.46 -3.41
CA ILE A 26 0.87 4.15 -4.06
C ILE A 26 0.77 4.26 -5.60
N PHE A 27 0.17 5.32 -6.13
CA PHE A 27 0.17 5.65 -7.55
C PHE A 27 1.26 6.69 -7.82
N GLY A 28 2.22 6.36 -8.64
CA GLY A 28 3.34 7.23 -8.97
C GLY A 28 4.19 6.67 -10.08
N ASP A 29 5.25 7.38 -10.41
CA ASP A 29 6.25 6.90 -11.35
C ASP A 29 6.82 5.56 -10.89
N ASN A 30 7.24 4.74 -11.84
CA ASN A 30 7.80 3.40 -11.61
C ASN A 30 6.83 2.36 -11.04
N MET A 31 5.54 2.66 -10.83
CA MET A 31 4.58 1.68 -10.31
C MET A 31 4.37 0.50 -11.25
N VAL A 32 3.88 -0.61 -10.68
CA VAL A 32 3.42 -1.77 -11.45
C VAL A 32 1.91 -1.91 -11.26
N LEU A 33 1.18 -2.01 -12.36
CA LEU A 33 -0.23 -2.35 -12.38
C LEU A 33 -0.41 -3.84 -12.68
N GLN A 34 -1.39 -4.46 -12.05
CA GLN A 34 -1.70 -5.88 -12.28
C GLN A 34 -2.13 -6.11 -13.73
N GLN A 35 -1.55 -7.11 -14.41
CA GLN A 35 -1.86 -7.45 -15.79
C GLN A 35 -3.23 -8.11 -15.98
N GLN A 36 -3.76 -8.04 -17.23
CA GLN A 36 -4.94 -8.77 -17.74
C GLN A 36 -6.18 -8.64 -16.83
N THR A 37 -6.47 -7.40 -16.40
CA THR A 37 -7.57 -7.14 -15.49
C THR A 37 -8.03 -5.69 -15.57
N GLU A 38 -9.09 -5.36 -14.86
CA GLU A 38 -9.45 -4.00 -14.53
C GLU A 38 -8.71 -3.57 -13.26
N CYS A 39 -7.85 -2.57 -13.36
CA CYS A 39 -7.17 -1.96 -12.21
C CYS A 39 -7.96 -0.77 -11.70
N ASN A 40 -8.16 -0.71 -10.38
CA ASN A 40 -8.74 0.46 -9.75
C ASN A 40 -7.72 1.59 -9.72
N LEU A 41 -8.19 2.80 -9.95
CA LEU A 41 -7.46 4.04 -9.79
C LEU A 41 -8.35 5.04 -9.06
N TRP A 42 -7.81 5.75 -8.08
CA TRP A 42 -8.57 6.73 -7.30
C TRP A 42 -7.70 7.88 -6.82
N GLY A 43 -8.36 8.93 -6.40
CA GLY A 43 -7.69 10.12 -5.87
C GLY A 43 -8.67 11.22 -5.53
N THR A 44 -8.17 12.44 -5.50
CA THR A 44 -8.97 13.65 -5.32
C THR A 44 -8.76 14.64 -6.45
N ALA A 45 -9.75 15.46 -6.72
CA ALA A 45 -9.79 16.55 -7.68
C ALA A 45 -10.72 17.64 -7.15
N ASP A 46 -10.94 18.71 -7.89
CA ASP A 46 -12.01 19.65 -7.57
C ASP A 46 -13.37 18.98 -7.53
N ALA A 47 -14.22 19.39 -6.57
CA ALA A 47 -15.57 18.86 -6.44
C ALA A 47 -16.36 18.96 -7.76
N ASN A 48 -17.04 17.87 -8.12
CA ASN A 48 -17.85 17.73 -9.32
C ASN A 48 -17.09 17.89 -10.66
N LYS A 49 -15.76 17.96 -10.67
CA LYS A 49 -14.96 17.99 -11.90
C LYS A 49 -14.90 16.63 -12.56
N VAL A 50 -14.84 16.65 -13.87
CA VAL A 50 -14.60 15.44 -14.66
C VAL A 50 -13.11 15.15 -14.69
N VAL A 51 -12.73 14.00 -14.15
CA VAL A 51 -11.36 13.47 -14.22
C VAL A 51 -11.23 12.58 -15.45
N LYS A 52 -10.24 12.86 -16.28
CA LYS A 52 -9.88 12.08 -17.46
C LYS A 52 -8.55 11.37 -17.21
N VAL A 53 -8.47 10.09 -17.58
CA VAL A 53 -7.24 9.29 -17.51
C VAL A 53 -7.00 8.68 -18.88
N ARG A 54 -5.85 8.97 -19.48
CA ARG A 54 -5.42 8.39 -20.75
C ARG A 54 -4.27 7.41 -20.51
N ALA A 55 -4.45 6.19 -20.95
CA ALA A 55 -3.46 5.12 -20.86
C ALA A 55 -2.68 4.98 -22.19
N SER A 56 -1.35 5.00 -22.13
CA SER A 56 -0.52 4.92 -23.34
C SER A 56 -0.54 3.54 -24.00
N TRP A 57 -0.80 2.46 -23.22
CA TRP A 57 -0.77 1.08 -23.75
C TRP A 57 -1.92 0.72 -24.68
N ASN A 58 -3.02 1.48 -24.65
CA ASN A 58 -4.16 1.23 -25.54
C ASN A 58 -4.76 2.52 -26.13
N GLY A 59 -4.20 3.70 -25.79
CA GLY A 59 -4.68 5.00 -26.23
C GLY A 59 -6.07 5.41 -25.72
N LYS A 60 -6.74 4.55 -24.91
CA LYS A 60 -8.07 4.83 -24.36
C LYS A 60 -8.04 5.97 -23.37
N THR A 61 -9.10 6.78 -23.37
CA THR A 61 -9.38 7.79 -22.36
C THR A 61 -10.58 7.35 -21.52
N TYR A 62 -10.33 7.14 -20.24
CA TYR A 62 -11.34 6.82 -19.24
C TYR A 62 -11.80 8.12 -18.57
N LYS A 63 -13.07 8.19 -18.14
CA LYS A 63 -13.64 9.39 -17.51
C LYS A 63 -14.47 9.00 -16.29
N THR A 64 -14.37 9.79 -15.24
CA THR A 64 -15.23 9.75 -14.05
C THR A 64 -15.49 11.17 -13.57
N GLN A 65 -16.39 11.35 -12.64
CA GLN A 65 -16.67 12.63 -11.99
C GLN A 65 -16.29 12.52 -10.52
N ALA A 66 -15.58 13.52 -10.01
CA ALA A 66 -15.34 13.67 -8.59
C ALA A 66 -16.65 13.98 -7.87
N ASP A 67 -16.85 13.45 -6.68
CA ASP A 67 -18.01 13.74 -5.85
C ASP A 67 -17.94 15.14 -5.22
N ALA A 68 -18.93 15.49 -4.39
CA ALA A 68 -18.99 16.79 -3.70
C ALA A 68 -17.83 17.01 -2.71
N GLN A 69 -17.15 15.94 -2.28
CA GLN A 69 -15.96 15.96 -1.44
C GLN A 69 -14.65 15.93 -2.26
N GLY A 70 -14.78 15.94 -3.60
CA GLY A 70 -13.64 15.88 -4.51
C GLY A 70 -13.03 14.47 -4.67
N LYS A 71 -13.62 13.42 -4.09
CA LYS A 71 -13.15 12.04 -4.25
C LYS A 71 -13.61 11.46 -5.58
N TRP A 72 -12.72 10.73 -6.26
CA TRP A 72 -13.05 10.03 -7.49
C TRP A 72 -12.42 8.64 -7.51
N ALA A 73 -13.04 7.73 -8.23
CA ALA A 73 -12.53 6.40 -8.51
C ALA A 73 -12.97 5.96 -9.91
N MET A 74 -12.13 5.14 -10.54
CA MET A 74 -12.44 4.49 -11.82
C MET A 74 -11.70 3.17 -11.96
N LYS A 75 -12.07 2.42 -12.98
CA LYS A 75 -11.35 1.23 -13.41
C LYS A 75 -10.71 1.49 -14.77
N ILE A 76 -9.48 1.02 -14.94
CA ILE A 76 -8.74 1.06 -16.20
C ILE A 76 -8.34 -0.36 -16.59
N GLU A 77 -8.53 -0.73 -17.85
CA GLU A 77 -8.14 -2.04 -18.36
C GLU A 77 -6.64 -2.13 -18.59
N THR A 78 -6.03 -3.19 -18.11
CA THR A 78 -4.61 -3.50 -18.33
C THR A 78 -4.46 -4.70 -19.26
N PRO A 79 -3.57 -4.62 -20.26
CA PRO A 79 -3.27 -5.72 -21.18
C PRO A 79 -2.38 -6.77 -20.51
N GLN A 80 -1.85 -7.69 -21.32
CA GLN A 80 -0.75 -8.55 -20.96
C GLN A 80 0.47 -7.74 -20.52
N ALA A 81 1.31 -8.36 -19.67
CA ALA A 81 2.52 -7.76 -19.12
C ALA A 81 3.38 -7.05 -20.15
N GLY A 82 3.95 -5.93 -19.76
CA GLY A 82 4.81 -5.10 -20.61
C GLY A 82 5.11 -3.73 -20.03
N GLY A 83 5.61 -2.85 -20.86
CA GLY A 83 6.01 -1.49 -20.52
C GLY A 83 7.45 -1.18 -20.91
N PRO A 84 7.96 0.02 -20.60
CA PRO A 84 7.31 1.06 -19.80
C PRO A 84 6.18 1.81 -20.51
N TYR A 85 5.20 2.23 -19.73
CA TYR A 85 4.03 2.99 -20.18
C TYR A 85 3.89 4.30 -19.41
N GLU A 86 2.92 5.12 -19.85
CA GLU A 86 2.55 6.38 -19.20
C GLU A 86 1.04 6.44 -18.93
N LEU A 87 0.67 7.16 -17.89
CA LEU A 87 -0.70 7.59 -17.61
C LEU A 87 -0.73 9.12 -17.55
N SER A 88 -1.63 9.73 -18.34
CA SER A 88 -1.94 11.15 -18.24
C SER A 88 -3.28 11.31 -17.54
N LEU A 89 -3.32 12.07 -16.44
CA LEU A 89 -4.52 12.38 -15.67
C LEU A 89 -4.80 13.87 -15.76
N SER A 90 -6.08 14.27 -15.84
CA SER A 90 -6.44 15.69 -15.89
C SER A 90 -7.87 15.94 -15.41
N ASP A 91 -8.06 17.00 -14.64
CA ASP A 91 -9.33 17.66 -14.35
C ASP A 91 -9.40 19.10 -14.92
N GLY A 92 -8.41 19.42 -15.79
CA GLY A 92 -8.14 20.73 -16.39
C GLY A 92 -6.63 20.99 -16.48
N LYS A 93 -5.84 20.56 -15.48
CA LYS A 93 -4.38 20.53 -15.50
C LYS A 93 -3.90 19.09 -15.66
N GLU A 94 -2.86 18.87 -16.47
CA GLU A 94 -2.32 17.54 -16.72
C GLU A 94 -1.29 17.13 -15.66
N LEU A 95 -1.48 15.93 -15.10
CA LEU A 95 -0.53 15.17 -14.31
C LEU A 95 -0.09 13.96 -15.12
N LYS A 96 1.20 13.74 -15.31
CA LYS A 96 1.74 12.55 -15.98
C LYS A 96 2.47 11.66 -15.01
N LEU A 97 2.23 10.36 -15.12
CA LEU A 97 2.98 9.32 -14.46
C LEU A 97 3.77 8.54 -15.50
N HIS A 98 5.05 8.32 -15.21
CA HIS A 98 6.01 7.75 -16.14
C HIS A 98 6.53 6.38 -15.68
N ASN A 99 7.12 5.64 -16.63
CA ASN A 99 7.82 4.39 -16.38
C ASN A 99 6.95 3.33 -15.67
N ILE A 100 5.66 3.29 -16.05
CA ILE A 100 4.70 2.33 -15.49
C ILE A 100 4.89 0.98 -16.17
N LEU A 101 4.96 -0.08 -15.37
CA LEU A 101 4.96 -1.45 -15.85
C LEU A 101 3.60 -2.11 -15.61
N ILE A 102 3.26 -3.07 -16.45
CA ILE A 102 2.13 -3.96 -16.28
C ILE A 102 2.69 -5.37 -16.05
N GLY A 103 2.29 -6.02 -14.94
CA GLY A 103 2.85 -7.31 -14.54
C GLY A 103 2.13 -7.92 -13.36
N GLU A 104 2.84 -8.63 -12.49
CA GLU A 104 2.29 -9.27 -11.30
C GLU A 104 2.54 -8.42 -10.05
N VAL A 105 1.48 -8.05 -9.34
CA VAL A 105 1.56 -7.22 -8.13
C VAL A 105 1.29 -8.06 -6.89
N TRP A 106 2.16 -7.96 -5.89
CA TRP A 106 2.04 -8.68 -4.63
C TRP A 106 2.18 -7.76 -3.43
N ILE A 107 1.32 -7.93 -2.43
CA ILE A 107 1.46 -7.31 -1.11
C ILE A 107 2.22 -8.29 -0.21
N CYS A 108 3.28 -7.81 0.43
CA CYS A 108 4.12 -8.57 1.33
C CYS A 108 3.98 -7.97 2.74
N SER A 109 3.29 -8.68 3.64
CA SER A 109 2.94 -8.15 4.96
C SER A 109 3.32 -9.12 6.08
N GLY A 110 3.40 -8.60 7.30
CA GLY A 110 3.75 -9.38 8.47
C GLY A 110 4.63 -8.64 9.47
N GLN A 111 5.50 -9.38 10.16
CA GLN A 111 6.38 -8.82 11.19
C GLN A 111 7.87 -8.88 10.80
N SER A 112 8.78 -9.03 11.76
CA SER A 112 10.23 -8.89 11.57
C SER A 112 10.82 -9.74 10.46
N ASN A 113 10.37 -10.98 10.25
CA ASN A 113 10.86 -11.84 9.17
C ASN A 113 10.42 -11.36 7.77
N MET A 114 9.27 -10.67 7.65
CA MET A 114 8.91 -9.96 6.43
C MET A 114 9.61 -8.60 6.33
N GLU A 115 9.85 -7.94 7.45
CA GLU A 115 10.46 -6.61 7.45
C GLU A 115 11.98 -6.64 7.24
N MET A 116 12.68 -7.71 7.63
CA MET A 116 14.15 -7.80 7.60
C MET A 116 14.70 -7.34 6.25
N PRO A 117 15.45 -6.21 6.23
CA PRO A 117 16.02 -5.72 4.97
C PRO A 117 17.14 -6.61 4.48
N MET A 118 17.47 -6.54 3.20
CA MET A 118 18.58 -7.34 2.61
C MET A 118 19.89 -7.12 3.35
N LYS A 119 20.16 -5.91 3.85
CA LYS A 119 21.34 -5.63 4.68
C LYS A 119 21.34 -6.35 6.05
N GLY A 120 20.24 -6.98 6.42
CA GLY A 120 20.02 -7.56 7.74
C GLY A 120 19.66 -6.53 8.82
N PHE A 121 19.34 -7.03 10.01
CA PHE A 121 19.29 -6.24 11.23
C PHE A 121 20.64 -6.25 11.95
N LYS A 122 20.80 -5.43 13.00
CA LYS A 122 22.02 -5.41 13.83
C LYS A 122 22.31 -6.82 14.35
N ALA A 123 23.50 -7.32 14.07
CA ALA A 123 23.97 -8.68 14.41
C ALA A 123 23.14 -9.84 13.81
N GLN A 124 22.33 -9.58 12.80
CA GLN A 124 21.53 -10.58 12.09
C GLN A 124 21.69 -10.37 10.57
N PRO A 125 22.81 -10.74 9.96
CA PRO A 125 23.02 -10.56 8.53
C PRO A 125 22.16 -11.52 7.72
N VAL A 126 21.82 -11.11 6.52
CA VAL A 126 21.24 -12.01 5.51
C VAL A 126 22.40 -12.63 4.73
N ALA A 127 22.45 -13.96 4.67
CA ALA A 127 23.51 -14.67 3.97
C ALA A 127 23.47 -14.36 2.45
N GLY A 128 24.67 -14.22 1.85
CA GLY A 128 24.82 -13.94 0.41
C GLY A 128 24.47 -12.51 -0.01
N THR A 129 24.25 -11.59 0.93
CA THR A 129 23.90 -10.19 0.61
C THR A 129 24.92 -9.49 -0.30
N PRO A 130 26.23 -9.56 -0.09
CA PRO A 130 27.19 -8.85 -0.95
C PRO A 130 27.09 -9.29 -2.42
N GLU A 131 27.05 -10.59 -2.66
CA GLU A 131 26.94 -11.19 -3.99
C GLU A 131 25.58 -10.82 -4.63
N GLU A 132 24.51 -10.88 -3.85
CA GLU A 132 23.17 -10.54 -4.33
C GLU A 132 23.08 -9.07 -4.75
N LEU A 133 23.65 -8.14 -3.97
CA LEU A 133 23.64 -6.71 -4.30
C LEU A 133 24.44 -6.38 -5.56
N MET A 134 25.45 -7.17 -5.91
CA MET A 134 26.17 -7.02 -7.19
C MET A 134 25.30 -7.42 -8.40
N LEU A 135 24.35 -8.34 -8.22
CA LEU A 135 23.58 -8.97 -9.29
C LEU A 135 22.10 -8.53 -9.32
N CYS A 136 21.65 -7.73 -8.34
CA CYS A 136 20.23 -7.45 -8.12
C CYS A 136 19.59 -6.47 -9.11
N LYS A 137 20.37 -5.85 -10.02
CA LYS A 137 19.83 -4.83 -10.93
C LYS A 137 18.80 -5.43 -11.91
N ASP A 138 17.54 -5.08 -11.73
CA ASP A 138 16.43 -5.48 -12.60
C ASP A 138 15.39 -4.37 -12.67
N GLN A 139 15.31 -3.68 -13.81
CA GLN A 139 14.33 -2.61 -14.05
C GLN A 139 12.88 -3.10 -14.12
N GLN A 140 12.65 -4.40 -14.22
CA GLN A 140 11.31 -4.98 -14.24
C GLN A 140 10.88 -5.53 -12.87
N LEU A 141 11.73 -5.46 -11.86
CA LEU A 141 11.38 -5.70 -10.46
C LEU A 141 11.24 -4.36 -9.75
N ARG A 142 10.06 -4.06 -9.25
CA ARG A 142 9.72 -2.78 -8.64
C ARG A 142 9.35 -2.96 -7.17
N LEU A 143 9.87 -2.07 -6.36
CA LEU A 143 9.89 -2.17 -4.91
C LEU A 143 9.19 -0.96 -4.29
N PHE A 144 8.18 -1.19 -3.47
CA PHE A 144 7.49 -0.16 -2.68
C PHE A 144 7.50 -0.55 -1.21
N THR A 145 8.05 0.28 -0.35
CA THR A 145 8.02 0.07 1.11
C THR A 145 7.10 1.09 1.75
N VAL A 146 6.05 0.63 2.39
CA VAL A 146 5.16 1.45 3.22
C VAL A 146 5.91 1.84 4.48
N GLN A 147 6.00 3.14 4.76
CA GLN A 147 6.58 3.63 6.01
C GLN A 147 5.69 3.25 7.20
N ARG A 148 6.34 2.95 8.34
CA ARG A 148 5.65 2.59 9.58
C ARG A 148 4.73 3.72 10.03
N ASN A 149 3.45 3.39 10.23
CA ASN A 149 2.41 4.33 10.62
C ASN A 149 1.30 3.61 11.39
N ALA A 150 1.28 3.73 12.71
CA ALA A 150 0.21 3.19 13.56
C ALA A 150 -0.81 4.30 13.82
N GLN A 151 -2.09 4.08 13.49
CA GLN A 151 -3.14 5.08 13.55
C GLN A 151 -4.39 4.56 14.26
N LEU A 152 -5.05 5.42 15.03
CA LEU A 152 -6.34 5.10 15.66
C LEU A 152 -7.46 4.97 14.61
N HIS A 153 -7.42 5.80 13.58
CA HIS A 153 -8.42 5.83 12.52
C HIS A 153 -7.78 5.55 11.16
N PRO A 154 -8.53 4.99 10.20
CA PRO A 154 -8.05 4.79 8.83
C PRO A 154 -7.57 6.08 8.17
N VAL A 155 -6.43 6.02 7.49
CA VAL A 155 -5.91 7.12 6.66
C VAL A 155 -6.08 6.80 5.17
N ASP A 156 -6.07 7.83 4.32
CA ASP A 156 -6.36 7.69 2.89
C ASP A 156 -5.09 7.45 2.03
N THR A 157 -3.88 7.60 2.60
CA THR A 157 -2.62 7.43 1.86
C THR A 157 -1.52 6.85 2.75
N VAL A 158 -0.56 6.19 2.14
CA VAL A 158 0.69 5.75 2.75
C VAL A 158 1.84 6.67 2.36
N ALA A 159 2.94 6.63 3.12
CA ALA A 159 4.20 7.21 2.69
C ALA A 159 5.09 6.10 2.09
N GLY A 160 5.76 6.42 0.99
CA GLY A 160 6.62 5.51 0.24
C GLY A 160 6.70 5.93 -1.22
N ASP A 161 7.64 5.35 -1.94
CA ASP A 161 7.83 5.57 -3.38
C ASP A 161 8.22 4.25 -4.05
N TRP A 162 7.79 4.07 -5.31
CA TRP A 162 8.21 2.96 -6.15
C TRP A 162 9.67 3.15 -6.61
N LYS A 163 10.46 2.11 -6.47
CA LYS A 163 11.87 2.09 -6.90
C LYS A 163 12.12 0.91 -7.83
N GLU A 164 13.03 1.08 -8.76
CA GLU A 164 13.62 -0.03 -9.50
C GLU A 164 14.52 -0.85 -8.57
N ALA A 165 14.66 -2.14 -8.83
CA ALA A 165 15.62 -2.96 -8.11
C ALA A 165 17.04 -2.62 -8.56
N ASP A 166 17.81 -2.06 -7.64
CA ASP A 166 19.25 -1.81 -7.71
C ASP A 166 19.91 -2.06 -6.36
N ALA A 167 21.23 -1.96 -6.26
CA ALA A 167 21.95 -2.24 -5.03
C ALA A 167 21.48 -1.34 -3.86
N ALA A 168 21.13 -0.09 -4.12
CA ALA A 168 20.71 0.85 -3.06
C ALA A 168 19.31 0.54 -2.56
N SER A 169 18.37 0.33 -3.48
CA SER A 169 16.96 0.04 -3.16
C SER A 169 16.80 -1.34 -2.54
N VAL A 170 17.44 -2.37 -3.10
CA VAL A 170 17.36 -3.76 -2.62
C VAL A 170 18.01 -3.90 -1.25
N ARG A 171 19.12 -3.20 -0.99
CA ARG A 171 19.82 -3.22 0.31
C ARG A 171 18.87 -2.87 1.49
N GLU A 172 17.97 -1.93 1.28
CA GLU A 172 17.02 -1.45 2.29
C GLU A 172 15.67 -2.17 2.23
N PHE A 173 15.42 -2.98 1.21
CA PHE A 173 14.14 -3.65 0.99
C PHE A 173 14.08 -5.01 1.69
N SER A 174 12.86 -5.49 2.00
CA SER A 174 12.62 -6.82 2.57
C SER A 174 13.32 -7.93 1.79
N ALA A 175 14.20 -8.67 2.45
CA ALA A 175 14.88 -9.81 1.85
C ALA A 175 13.89 -10.91 1.42
N ALA A 176 12.92 -11.22 2.28
CA ALA A 176 11.91 -12.25 1.99
C ALA A 176 11.06 -11.87 0.77
N ALA A 177 10.57 -10.63 0.71
CA ALA A 177 9.81 -10.14 -0.43
C ALA A 177 10.67 -10.08 -1.70
N TYR A 178 11.90 -9.61 -1.59
CA TYR A 178 12.82 -9.51 -2.73
C TYR A 178 13.09 -10.87 -3.36
N TYR A 179 13.49 -11.88 -2.59
CA TYR A 179 13.75 -13.22 -3.12
C TYR A 179 12.52 -13.86 -3.74
N TYR A 180 11.36 -13.68 -3.14
CA TYR A 180 10.10 -14.11 -3.75
C TYR A 180 9.88 -13.42 -5.11
N GLY A 181 9.97 -12.11 -5.16
CA GLY A 181 9.76 -11.35 -6.39
C GLY A 181 10.78 -11.66 -7.48
N LYS A 182 12.06 -11.82 -7.11
CA LYS A 182 13.13 -12.24 -8.01
C LYS A 182 12.83 -13.61 -8.64
N THR A 183 12.46 -14.59 -7.81
CA THR A 183 12.09 -15.93 -8.27
C THR A 183 10.88 -15.90 -9.19
N LEU A 184 9.85 -15.15 -8.81
CA LEU A 184 8.64 -14.99 -9.61
C LEU A 184 8.95 -14.32 -10.96
N ARG A 185 9.78 -13.27 -10.95
CA ARG A 185 10.24 -12.55 -12.13
C ARG A 185 10.99 -13.47 -13.10
N GLN A 186 11.90 -14.30 -12.59
CA GLN A 186 12.66 -15.28 -13.36
C GLN A 186 11.76 -16.38 -13.94
N SER A 187 10.81 -16.87 -13.14
CA SER A 187 9.92 -17.97 -13.53
C SER A 187 8.88 -17.57 -14.58
N LEU A 188 8.35 -16.34 -14.48
CA LEU A 188 7.26 -15.89 -15.36
C LEU A 188 7.74 -15.03 -16.53
N GLY A 189 8.93 -14.44 -16.46
CA GLY A 189 9.45 -13.53 -17.49
C GLY A 189 8.69 -12.20 -17.58
N VAL A 190 7.86 -11.82 -16.59
CA VAL A 190 7.03 -10.61 -16.58
C VAL A 190 7.45 -9.63 -15.50
N PRO A 191 7.17 -8.32 -15.63
CA PRO A 191 7.39 -7.37 -14.54
C PRO A 191 6.72 -7.79 -13.24
N VAL A 192 7.37 -7.50 -12.09
CA VAL A 192 6.84 -7.79 -10.76
C VAL A 192 6.92 -6.54 -9.89
N GLY A 193 5.80 -6.19 -9.26
CA GLY A 193 5.70 -5.15 -8.25
C GLY A 193 5.48 -5.72 -6.86
N LEU A 194 6.33 -5.35 -5.92
CA LEU A 194 6.26 -5.78 -4.53
C LEU A 194 5.93 -4.59 -3.63
N ILE A 195 4.84 -4.69 -2.88
CA ILE A 195 4.42 -3.69 -1.90
C ILE A 195 4.63 -4.28 -0.51
N VAL A 196 5.69 -3.85 0.16
CA VAL A 196 5.99 -4.29 1.54
C VAL A 196 5.27 -3.38 2.52
N THR A 197 4.40 -3.97 3.34
CA THR A 197 3.73 -3.33 4.48
C THR A 197 3.91 -4.24 5.69
N SER A 198 4.98 -4.02 6.46
CA SER A 198 5.38 -4.87 7.58
C SER A 198 5.96 -4.05 8.72
N TRP A 199 5.88 -4.61 9.94
CA TRP A 199 6.48 -3.98 11.14
C TRP A 199 6.90 -5.06 12.13
N GLY A 200 8.18 -5.10 12.48
CA GLY A 200 8.76 -6.07 13.42
C GLY A 200 8.07 -6.05 14.78
N GLY A 201 7.78 -7.24 15.32
CA GLY A 201 7.06 -7.38 16.59
C GLY A 201 5.58 -7.01 16.51
N SER A 202 4.98 -6.96 15.32
CA SER A 202 3.55 -6.68 15.20
C SER A 202 2.69 -7.89 15.56
N ALA A 203 1.60 -7.61 16.29
CA ALA A 203 0.55 -8.56 16.58
C ALA A 203 -0.37 -8.74 15.37
N CYS A 204 -0.93 -9.93 15.18
CA CYS A 204 -1.91 -10.19 14.11
C CYS A 204 -3.11 -9.25 14.19
N GLU A 205 -3.59 -8.99 15.41
CA GLU A 205 -4.71 -8.11 15.72
C GLU A 205 -4.52 -6.68 15.20
N ALA A 206 -3.27 -6.22 15.10
CA ALA A 206 -2.97 -4.88 14.60
C ALA A 206 -3.28 -4.71 13.10
N TRP A 207 -3.34 -5.80 12.34
CA TRP A 207 -3.58 -5.83 10.90
C TRP A 207 -5.03 -6.14 10.51
N ILE A 208 -5.92 -6.25 11.49
CA ILE A 208 -7.33 -6.57 11.31
C ILE A 208 -8.17 -5.31 11.51
N ASN A 209 -9.20 -5.12 10.69
CA ASN A 209 -10.17 -4.03 10.82
C ASN A 209 -10.81 -4.03 12.22
N GLY A 210 -10.87 -2.87 12.88
CA GLY A 210 -11.33 -2.72 14.25
C GLY A 210 -12.73 -3.25 14.53
N ASN A 211 -13.61 -3.17 13.54
CA ASN A 211 -14.96 -3.70 13.65
C ASN A 211 -15.03 -5.24 13.72
N LEU A 212 -13.92 -5.92 13.47
CA LEU A 212 -13.83 -7.38 13.46
C LEU A 212 -13.04 -7.93 14.66
N ILE A 213 -12.50 -7.07 15.50
CA ILE A 213 -11.73 -7.45 16.68
C ILE A 213 -12.68 -8.06 17.71
N LYS A 214 -12.38 -9.26 18.15
CA LYS A 214 -13.17 -10.00 19.14
C LYS A 214 -12.66 -9.72 20.56
N SER A 215 -13.57 -9.70 21.54
CA SER A 215 -13.25 -9.43 22.95
C SER A 215 -12.23 -10.42 23.53
N ASP A 216 -12.28 -11.68 23.11
CA ASP A 216 -11.33 -12.70 23.55
C ASP A 216 -9.89 -12.41 23.15
N TRP A 217 -9.68 -11.79 21.99
CA TRP A 217 -8.35 -11.41 21.54
C TRP A 217 -7.77 -10.26 22.37
N LEU A 218 -8.66 -9.39 22.91
CA LEU A 218 -8.26 -8.23 23.72
C LEU A 218 -7.74 -8.61 25.11
N LYS A 219 -7.94 -9.85 25.55
CA LYS A 219 -7.35 -10.37 26.80
C LYS A 219 -5.81 -10.26 26.81
N ALA A 220 -5.18 -10.24 25.66
CA ALA A 220 -3.74 -10.01 25.51
C ALA A 220 -3.31 -8.55 25.81
N PHE A 221 -4.26 -7.64 25.94
CA PHE A 221 -4.03 -6.21 26.13
C PHE A 221 -4.77 -5.69 27.37
N PRO A 222 -4.42 -6.16 28.57
CA PRO A 222 -5.21 -5.93 29.80
C PRO A 222 -5.31 -4.47 30.24
N LYS A 223 -4.48 -3.59 29.67
CA LYS A 223 -4.48 -2.14 29.92
C LYS A 223 -4.97 -1.33 28.73
N LEU A 224 -5.60 -1.97 27.75
CA LEU A 224 -6.22 -1.30 26.61
C LEU A 224 -7.53 -0.65 27.08
N HIS A 225 -7.76 0.60 26.70
CA HIS A 225 -9.05 1.26 26.94
C HIS A 225 -10.15 0.62 26.07
N THR A 226 -11.39 0.77 26.50
CA THR A 226 -12.55 0.27 25.75
C THR A 226 -13.58 1.41 25.60
N PRO A 227 -13.71 2.03 24.41
CA PRO A 227 -12.92 1.80 23.19
C PRO A 227 -11.44 2.24 23.36
N TRP A 228 -10.52 1.65 22.58
CA TRP A 228 -9.10 2.08 22.57
C TRP A 228 -8.97 3.47 21.93
N ASN A 229 -7.91 4.17 22.29
CA ASN A 229 -7.72 5.59 21.97
C ASN A 229 -6.27 5.90 21.57
N GLU A 230 -5.94 7.16 21.32
CA GLU A 230 -4.61 7.62 20.91
C GLU A 230 -3.50 7.24 21.91
N ALA A 231 -3.80 7.22 23.22
CA ALA A 231 -2.81 6.80 24.21
C ALA A 231 -2.48 5.30 24.08
N ASP A 232 -3.45 4.48 23.69
CA ASP A 232 -3.23 3.06 23.41
C ASP A 232 -2.39 2.87 22.15
N VAL A 233 -2.69 3.60 21.08
CA VAL A 233 -1.87 3.57 19.85
C VAL A 233 -0.43 3.97 20.16
N LYS A 234 -0.22 5.04 20.90
CA LYS A 234 1.12 5.50 21.30
C LYS A 234 1.84 4.45 22.17
N LYS A 235 1.12 3.77 23.06
CA LYS A 235 1.68 2.80 24.01
C LYS A 235 2.00 1.46 23.34
N TYR A 236 1.06 0.91 22.57
CA TYR A 236 1.18 -0.43 21.99
C TYR A 236 1.77 -0.42 20.58
N GLN A 237 1.69 0.74 19.86
CA GLN A 237 2.20 0.93 18.50
C GLN A 237 1.81 -0.24 17.57
N GLN A 238 2.80 -0.99 17.06
CA GLN A 238 2.59 -2.12 16.15
C GLN A 238 1.82 -3.30 16.77
N ARG A 239 1.52 -3.28 18.07
CA ARG A 239 0.68 -4.27 18.73
C ARG A 239 -0.74 -3.79 19.01
N CYS A 240 -0.98 -2.47 18.88
CA CYS A 240 -2.32 -1.93 19.12
C CYS A 240 -3.31 -2.52 18.09
N PRO A 241 -4.42 -3.12 18.55
CA PRO A 241 -5.41 -3.66 17.63
C PRO A 241 -5.82 -2.64 16.56
N SER A 242 -5.87 -3.09 15.32
CA SER A 242 -6.23 -2.30 14.12
C SER A 242 -5.31 -1.15 13.75
N ALA A 243 -4.31 -0.79 14.54
CA ALA A 243 -3.52 0.42 14.30
C ALA A 243 -2.70 0.34 13.00
N LEU A 244 -2.19 -0.83 12.64
CA LEU A 244 -1.47 -1.04 11.39
C LEU A 244 -2.42 -1.26 10.21
N TYR A 245 -3.59 -1.87 10.45
CA TYR A 245 -4.65 -1.87 9.46
C TYR A 245 -4.99 -0.43 9.06
N ASN A 246 -5.25 0.45 10.00
CA ASN A 246 -5.65 1.83 9.77
C ASN A 246 -4.56 2.65 9.04
N GLY A 247 -3.31 2.54 9.49
CA GLY A 247 -2.21 3.40 9.04
C GLY A 247 -1.42 2.87 7.86
N MET A 248 -1.40 1.56 7.63
CA MET A 248 -0.49 0.94 6.66
C MET A 248 -1.19 0.05 5.64
N LEU A 249 -2.32 -0.57 5.99
CA LEU A 249 -3.04 -1.49 5.09
C LEU A 249 -4.24 -0.83 4.43
N HIS A 250 -5.10 -0.14 5.20
CA HIS A 250 -6.31 0.50 4.69
C HIS A 250 -6.06 1.38 3.46
N PRO A 251 -5.01 2.20 3.39
CA PRO A 251 -4.74 3.03 2.22
C PRO A 251 -4.37 2.24 0.95
N LEU A 252 -4.04 0.96 1.08
CA LEU A 252 -3.71 0.07 -0.04
C LEU A 252 -4.94 -0.69 -0.54
N ILE A 253 -6.05 -0.70 0.22
CA ILE A 253 -7.26 -1.42 -0.15
C ILE A 253 -7.78 -0.90 -1.49
N GLY A 254 -7.99 -1.83 -2.41
CA GLY A 254 -8.38 -1.50 -3.78
C GLY A 254 -7.22 -1.46 -4.77
N TYR A 255 -5.95 -1.29 -4.36
CA TYR A 255 -4.83 -1.45 -5.29
C TYR A 255 -4.83 -2.87 -5.85
N THR A 256 -4.97 -2.95 -7.15
CA THR A 256 -5.22 -4.24 -7.81
C THR A 256 -3.98 -5.12 -7.78
N MET A 257 -4.10 -6.30 -7.19
CA MET A 257 -2.99 -7.22 -6.94
C MET A 257 -3.34 -8.67 -7.32
N LYS A 258 -2.32 -9.50 -7.46
CA LYS A 258 -2.42 -10.95 -7.66
C LYS A 258 -2.66 -11.70 -6.37
N GLY A 259 -1.99 -11.27 -5.30
CA GLY A 259 -2.07 -11.94 -4.01
C GLY A 259 -1.28 -11.27 -2.90
N VAL A 260 -1.26 -11.95 -1.77
CA VAL A 260 -0.59 -11.52 -0.54
C VAL A 260 0.38 -12.59 -0.09
N ILE A 261 1.54 -12.17 0.41
CA ILE A 261 2.46 -13.00 1.19
C ILE A 261 2.40 -12.51 2.63
N TRP A 262 2.11 -13.42 3.56
CA TRP A 262 2.00 -13.13 4.98
C TRP A 262 3.06 -13.89 5.78
N TYR A 263 3.92 -13.17 6.51
CA TYR A 263 4.96 -13.75 7.35
C TYR A 263 4.92 -13.13 8.75
N GLN A 264 4.14 -13.76 9.65
CA GLN A 264 3.89 -13.29 11.01
C GLN A 264 3.41 -14.46 11.87
N GLY A 265 3.58 -14.38 13.19
CA GLY A 265 3.08 -15.36 14.16
C GLY A 265 3.85 -15.34 15.47
N GLU A 266 5.10 -14.92 15.46
CA GLU A 266 5.99 -14.96 16.63
C GLU A 266 5.45 -14.11 17.79
N ASP A 267 4.90 -12.91 17.50
CA ASP A 267 4.30 -12.07 18.54
C ASP A 267 3.04 -12.71 19.17
N ASN A 268 2.38 -13.59 18.43
CA ASN A 268 1.17 -14.29 18.89
C ASN A 268 1.44 -15.66 19.55
N CYS A 269 2.72 -16.10 19.68
CA CYS A 269 3.05 -17.45 20.19
C CYS A 269 2.51 -17.71 21.60
N ASN A 270 2.50 -16.71 22.49
CA ASN A 270 1.98 -16.84 23.86
C ASN A 270 0.44 -16.84 23.93
N ARG A 271 -0.27 -16.63 22.81
CA ARG A 271 -1.73 -16.62 22.68
C ARG A 271 -2.21 -17.35 21.43
N TYR A 272 -1.50 -18.39 21.10
CA TYR A 272 -1.72 -19.20 19.89
C TYR A 272 -3.15 -19.75 19.76
N ALA A 273 -3.86 -19.95 20.86
CA ALA A 273 -5.21 -20.50 20.86
C ALA A 273 -6.21 -19.68 20.01
N THR A 274 -6.01 -18.37 19.91
CA THR A 274 -6.87 -17.48 19.10
C THR A 274 -6.30 -17.19 17.72
N TYR A 275 -5.05 -17.60 17.43
CA TYR A 275 -4.35 -17.20 16.22
C TYR A 275 -5.00 -17.75 14.93
N ALA A 276 -5.49 -18.98 14.94
CA ALA A 276 -6.18 -19.54 13.77
C ALA A 276 -7.44 -18.75 13.40
N ASP A 277 -8.23 -18.35 14.41
CA ASP A 277 -9.42 -17.51 14.21
C ASP A 277 -9.06 -16.10 13.73
N GLN A 278 -7.98 -15.51 14.26
CA GLN A 278 -7.45 -14.23 13.79
C GLN A 278 -7.01 -14.31 12.33
N MET A 279 -6.27 -15.33 11.94
CA MET A 279 -5.83 -15.54 10.56
C MET A 279 -6.99 -15.74 9.60
N GLN A 280 -7.99 -16.52 9.99
CA GLN A 280 -9.19 -16.70 9.18
C GLN A 280 -9.93 -15.37 8.98
N THR A 281 -10.08 -14.59 10.05
CA THR A 281 -10.71 -13.26 10.02
C THR A 281 -9.92 -12.29 9.13
N LEU A 282 -8.60 -12.24 9.28
CA LEU A 282 -7.71 -11.41 8.47
C LEU A 282 -7.85 -11.73 6.99
N VAL A 283 -7.68 -12.99 6.60
CA VAL A 283 -7.75 -13.40 5.19
C VAL A 283 -9.12 -13.12 4.59
N ASN A 284 -10.19 -13.45 5.31
CA ASN A 284 -11.56 -13.25 4.83
C ASN A 284 -11.92 -11.76 4.71
N SER A 285 -11.50 -10.93 5.69
CA SER A 285 -11.74 -9.49 5.64
C SER A 285 -11.00 -8.83 4.49
N TRP A 286 -9.73 -9.14 4.30
CA TRP A 286 -8.95 -8.59 3.19
C TRP A 286 -9.54 -8.98 1.83
N ARG A 287 -9.95 -10.25 1.65
CA ARG A 287 -10.64 -10.70 0.43
C ARG A 287 -11.92 -9.92 0.15
N LYS A 288 -12.72 -9.69 1.19
CA LYS A 288 -13.97 -8.92 1.09
C LYS A 288 -13.70 -7.45 0.73
N GLU A 289 -12.73 -6.83 1.39
CA GLU A 289 -12.42 -5.40 1.21
C GLU A 289 -11.80 -5.11 -0.16
N TRP A 290 -10.93 -5.98 -0.67
CA TRP A 290 -10.40 -5.85 -2.03
C TRP A 290 -11.44 -6.11 -3.13
N LYS A 291 -12.62 -6.66 -2.81
CA LYS A 291 -13.71 -6.93 -3.76
C LYS A 291 -13.29 -7.72 -5.01
N ARG A 292 -12.26 -8.57 -4.89
CA ARG A 292 -11.71 -9.35 -6.01
C ARG A 292 -11.99 -10.84 -5.92
N GLY A 293 -12.95 -11.24 -5.08
CA GLY A 293 -13.23 -12.63 -4.86
C GLY A 293 -12.03 -13.37 -4.24
N PHE A 294 -11.66 -14.48 -4.82
CA PHE A 294 -10.57 -15.30 -4.31
C PHE A 294 -9.21 -14.85 -4.85
N PHE A 295 -8.43 -14.09 -4.10
CA PHE A 295 -7.01 -13.88 -4.40
C PHE A 295 -6.13 -14.87 -3.62
N ARG A 296 -4.94 -15.13 -4.13
CA ARG A 296 -3.98 -16.05 -3.50
C ARG A 296 -3.41 -15.43 -2.22
N SER A 297 -3.44 -16.19 -1.13
CA SER A 297 -2.75 -15.85 0.12
C SER A 297 -1.71 -16.93 0.37
N ILE A 298 -0.45 -16.52 0.39
CA ILE A 298 0.68 -17.39 0.75
C ILE A 298 1.04 -17.07 2.19
N ILE A 299 0.78 -18.02 3.09
CA ILE A 299 1.11 -17.89 4.50
C ILE A 299 2.40 -18.66 4.74
N VAL A 300 3.44 -17.96 5.20
CA VAL A 300 4.68 -18.61 5.61
C VAL A 300 4.46 -19.25 6.97
N ARG A 301 4.59 -20.58 7.02
CA ARG A 301 4.50 -21.32 8.26
C ARG A 301 5.79 -21.12 9.07
N LEU A 302 5.65 -20.68 10.31
CA LEU A 302 6.77 -20.62 11.23
C LEU A 302 7.23 -22.03 11.57
N HIS A 303 8.54 -22.24 11.61
CA HIS A 303 9.10 -23.43 12.19
C HIS A 303 8.80 -23.42 13.70
N PRO A 304 8.35 -24.53 14.31
CA PRO A 304 8.24 -24.59 15.76
C PRO A 304 9.64 -24.41 16.35
N THR A 305 9.93 -23.19 16.78
CA THR A 305 11.15 -22.89 17.52
C THR A 305 10.93 -23.44 18.93
N ILE A 306 11.69 -24.44 19.30
CA ILE A 306 11.80 -24.86 20.69
C ILE A 306 12.43 -23.67 21.42
N ILE A 307 11.63 -22.91 22.15
CA ILE A 307 12.13 -21.93 23.12
C ILE A 307 12.64 -22.77 24.29
N VAL A 308 13.94 -22.98 24.36
CA VAL A 308 14.62 -23.55 25.51
C VAL A 308 14.79 -22.48 26.56
#